data_4cea0a7bb6fea8260c73f23cd98feb21
#
_entry.id   4cea0a7bb6fea8260c73f23cd98feb21
#
_cell.length_a   1.000
_cell.length_b   1.000
_cell.length_c   1.000
_cell.angle_alpha   90.00
_cell.angle_beta   90.00
_cell.angle_gamma   90.00
#
_symmetry.space_group_name_H-M   'P 1'
#
loop_
_entity.id
_entity.type
_entity.pdbx_description
1 polymer ?
#
loop_
_entity_poly.entity_id
_entity_poly.type
_entity_poly.pdbx_seq_one_letter_code
_entity_poly.pdbx_strand_id
1 'polypeptide(L)'
;DHRDLHSFPTRRSSDLHHQLKFIHLAGTNGKGSTAAFILSILRATGLKVGLYSSPHLVRFNERIRVNGVPIADEKIVEYMKLFSADIRRIESTFFETTSAMAFWYFKQKKVDVAVIETGLGGRLDSTNVIEPKIAVITPISMDHSDLLGNELKSIAREKAGIIKEKTPVISSHQENAVKNVLVQKAAEEDASLMFVDS
;
A
#
# COMPACT_ATOMS: atom_id res chain seq x y z
N ASP A 1 -4.97 0.14 -22.11
CA ASP A 1 -4.39 1.49 -22.10
C ASP A 1 -3.48 1.57 -20.85
N HIS A 2 -2.23 1.17 -21.04
CA HIS A 2 -1.22 1.23 -19.97
C HIS A 2 -0.81 2.69 -19.82
N ARG A 3 -1.56 3.46 -19.04
CA ARG A 3 -1.08 4.74 -18.55
C ARG A 3 0.16 4.45 -17.73
N ASP A 4 1.24 5.07 -18.15
CA ASP A 4 2.55 4.91 -17.51
C ASP A 4 2.45 5.38 -16.06
N LEU A 5 2.32 4.44 -15.10
CA LEU A 5 2.27 4.72 -13.66
C LEU A 5 3.49 5.54 -13.19
N HIS A 6 4.52 5.65 -14.04
CA HIS A 6 5.70 6.49 -13.85
C HIS A 6 5.48 7.97 -14.15
N SER A 7 4.29 8.39 -14.62
CA SER A 7 4.02 9.80 -15.00
C SER A 7 3.35 10.64 -13.91
N PHE A 8 2.93 10.03 -12.80
CA PHE A 8 2.39 10.74 -11.64
C PHE A 8 3.45 11.68 -11.04
N PRO A 9 3.11 12.76 -10.30
CA PRO A 9 4.06 13.80 -9.83
C PRO A 9 5.32 13.27 -9.16
N THR A 10 5.60 12.04 -9.39
CA THR A 10 6.78 11.29 -9.02
C THR A 10 8.09 11.88 -9.56
N ARG A 11 8.12 12.66 -10.66
CA ARG A 11 9.40 13.26 -11.08
C ARG A 11 9.88 14.41 -10.18
N ARG A 12 8.99 15.04 -9.38
CA ARG A 12 9.36 15.88 -8.22
C ARG A 12 9.16 15.19 -6.88
N SER A 13 8.40 14.09 -6.86
CA SER A 13 8.18 13.24 -5.69
C SER A 13 8.91 11.89 -5.79
N SER A 14 9.61 11.58 -6.90
CA SER A 14 10.39 10.35 -7.06
C SER A 14 11.43 10.15 -5.96
N ASP A 15 11.91 11.23 -5.34
CA ASP A 15 12.77 11.14 -4.18
C ASP A 15 12.00 10.94 -2.86
N LEU A 16 10.64 11.02 -2.88
CA LEU A 16 9.85 10.93 -1.66
C LEU A 16 9.84 9.51 -1.10
N HIS A 17 9.81 8.50 -1.96
CA HIS A 17 9.75 7.12 -1.53
C HIS A 17 11.13 6.48 -1.31
N HIS A 18 12.21 6.98 -1.92
CA HIS A 18 13.55 6.42 -1.69
C HIS A 18 14.09 6.64 -0.26
N GLN A 19 13.55 7.60 0.48
CA GLN A 19 14.01 7.93 1.83
C GLN A 19 13.15 7.30 2.94
N LEU A 20 11.98 6.74 2.59
CA LEU A 20 11.05 6.14 3.53
C LEU A 20 11.18 4.61 3.52
N LYS A 21 11.06 4.00 4.69
CA LYS A 21 10.91 2.55 4.81
C LYS A 21 9.43 2.21 4.75
N PHE A 22 9.07 1.24 3.93
CA PHE A 22 7.68 0.84 3.75
C PHE A 22 7.43 -0.58 4.22
N ILE A 23 6.23 -0.80 4.79
CA ILE A 23 5.60 -2.11 4.93
C ILE A 23 4.35 -2.05 4.05
N HIS A 24 4.26 -2.92 3.07
CA HIS A 24 3.17 -2.92 2.08
C HIS A 24 2.23 -4.09 2.31
N LEU A 25 0.93 -3.81 2.40
CA LEU A 25 -0.09 -4.81 2.71
C LEU A 25 -1.05 -5.00 1.54
N ALA A 26 -1.27 -6.26 1.14
CA ALA A 26 -2.35 -6.65 0.25
C ALA A 26 -3.15 -7.81 0.85
N GLY A 27 -4.33 -8.07 0.32
CA GLY A 27 -5.23 -9.15 0.75
C GLY A 27 -6.68 -8.81 0.49
N THR A 28 -7.59 -9.73 0.78
CA THR A 28 -9.03 -9.47 0.71
C THR A 28 -9.52 -8.92 2.04
N ASN A 29 -9.33 -9.66 3.11
CA ASN A 29 -9.83 -9.33 4.44
C ASN A 29 -8.69 -9.04 5.42
N GLY A 30 -8.94 -8.17 6.40
CA GLY A 30 -8.03 -7.95 7.51
C GLY A 30 -6.85 -7.01 7.25
N LYS A 31 -6.72 -6.41 6.05
CA LYS A 31 -5.64 -5.45 5.74
C LYS A 31 -5.57 -4.31 6.75
N GLY A 32 -6.67 -3.57 6.93
CA GLY A 32 -6.73 -2.42 7.84
C GLY A 32 -6.46 -2.79 9.30
N SER A 33 -6.99 -3.94 9.78
CA SER A 33 -6.71 -4.44 11.13
C SER A 33 -5.24 -4.78 11.30
N THR A 34 -4.66 -5.52 10.35
CA THR A 34 -3.22 -5.85 10.37
C THR A 34 -2.36 -4.60 10.34
N ALA A 35 -2.70 -3.63 9.48
CA ALA A 35 -2.00 -2.35 9.41
C ALA A 35 -2.06 -1.57 10.74
N ALA A 36 -3.21 -1.58 11.43
CA ALA A 36 -3.39 -0.94 12.72
C ALA A 36 -2.56 -1.63 13.82
N PHE A 37 -2.48 -2.97 13.83
CA PHE A 37 -1.63 -3.71 14.75
C PHE A 37 -0.14 -3.42 14.51
N ILE A 38 0.31 -3.44 13.26
CA ILE A 38 1.70 -3.10 12.89
C ILE A 38 2.03 -1.67 13.34
N LEU A 39 1.15 -0.69 13.05
CA LEU A 39 1.29 0.68 13.53
C LEU A 39 1.49 0.73 15.06
N SER A 40 0.64 0.02 15.81
CA SER A 40 0.65 0.04 17.27
C SER A 40 1.94 -0.56 17.84
N ILE A 41 2.39 -1.70 17.29
CA ILE A 41 3.63 -2.37 17.70
C ILE A 41 4.84 -1.48 17.41
N LEU A 42 4.97 -0.98 16.19
CA LEU A 42 6.11 -0.13 15.80
C LEU A 42 6.15 1.18 16.59
N ARG A 43 4.98 1.78 16.84
CA ARG A 43 4.89 2.97 17.69
C ARG A 43 5.34 2.69 19.14
N ALA A 44 5.03 1.51 19.68
CA ALA A 44 5.46 1.12 21.02
C ALA A 44 7.00 0.99 21.14
N THR A 45 7.73 0.78 20.03
CA THR A 45 9.20 0.80 19.98
C THR A 45 9.80 2.21 19.90
N GLY A 46 8.97 3.26 19.92
CA GLY A 46 9.42 4.65 19.83
C GLY A 46 9.52 5.19 18.39
N LEU A 47 9.23 4.39 17.38
CA LEU A 47 9.25 4.83 15.98
C LEU A 47 8.10 5.77 15.67
N LYS A 48 8.34 6.72 14.78
CA LYS A 48 7.31 7.57 14.19
C LYS A 48 6.76 6.90 12.95
N VAL A 49 5.51 6.46 13.02
CA VAL A 49 4.89 5.58 12.02
C VAL A 49 3.83 6.32 11.22
N GLY A 50 3.93 6.29 9.89
CA GLY A 50 2.88 6.65 8.96
C GLY A 50 1.94 5.46 8.71
N LEU A 51 0.66 5.71 8.51
CA LEU A 51 -0.32 4.72 8.07
C LEU A 51 -1.16 5.31 6.93
N TYR A 52 -1.19 4.60 5.81
CA TYR A 52 -2.16 4.82 4.73
C TYR A 52 -3.10 3.62 4.65
N SER A 53 -4.40 3.88 4.77
CA SER A 53 -5.43 2.84 4.77
C SER A 53 -6.69 3.27 4.03
N SER A 54 -7.51 2.30 3.58
CA SER A 54 -8.77 2.55 2.87
C SER A 54 -9.77 1.41 3.06
N PRO A 55 -11.07 1.72 2.96
CA PRO A 55 -11.68 3.05 2.90
C PRO A 55 -11.65 3.77 4.27
N HIS A 56 -12.05 5.05 4.32
CA HIS A 56 -12.38 5.72 5.57
C HIS A 56 -13.81 5.37 6.01
N LEU A 57 -14.07 5.47 7.30
CA LEU A 57 -15.40 5.20 7.87
C LEU A 57 -16.28 6.46 7.93
N VAL A 58 -15.71 7.59 8.37
CA VAL A 58 -16.44 8.83 8.58
C VAL A 58 -15.78 10.00 7.84
N ARG A 59 -14.47 10.18 7.99
CA ARG A 59 -13.75 11.33 7.44
C ARG A 59 -12.58 10.89 6.57
N PHE A 60 -12.37 11.59 5.47
CA PHE A 60 -11.24 11.39 4.56
C PHE A 60 -9.88 11.33 5.27
N ASN A 61 -9.69 12.17 6.27
CA ASN A 61 -8.46 12.30 7.08
C ASN A 61 -8.01 10.96 7.70
N GLU A 62 -8.93 10.04 7.93
CA GLU A 62 -8.63 8.72 8.49
C GLU A 62 -7.71 7.88 7.60
N ARG A 63 -7.69 8.18 6.30
CA ARG A 63 -6.85 7.45 5.33
C ARG A 63 -5.36 7.67 5.54
N ILE A 64 -4.98 8.81 6.11
CA ILE A 64 -3.58 9.23 6.27
C ILE A 64 -3.35 9.60 7.74
N ARG A 65 -2.58 8.80 8.45
CA ARG A 65 -2.32 9.00 9.88
C ARG A 65 -0.82 8.98 10.16
N VAL A 66 -0.40 9.74 11.17
CA VAL A 66 0.96 9.64 11.74
C VAL A 66 0.83 9.40 13.23
N ASN A 67 1.40 8.31 13.72
CA ASN A 67 1.26 7.84 15.09
C ASN A 67 -0.21 7.72 15.55
N GLY A 68 -1.11 7.35 14.63
CA GLY A 68 -2.55 7.22 14.89
C GLY A 68 -3.34 8.52 14.76
N VAL A 69 -2.67 9.69 14.63
CA VAL A 69 -3.33 10.99 14.46
C VAL A 69 -3.61 11.24 12.98
N PRO A 70 -4.89 11.46 12.58
CA PRO A 70 -5.24 11.76 11.20
C PRO A 70 -4.59 13.06 10.69
N ILE A 71 -4.39 13.12 9.37
CA ILE A 71 -3.94 14.34 8.69
C ILE A 71 -4.92 15.49 8.92
N ALA A 72 -4.43 16.69 9.23
CA ALA A 72 -5.26 17.88 9.43
C ALA A 72 -5.80 18.40 8.09
N ASP A 73 -6.98 19.02 8.11
CA ASP A 73 -7.65 19.58 6.92
C ASP A 73 -6.76 20.61 6.21
N GLU A 74 -6.01 21.41 6.96
CA GLU A 74 -5.08 22.41 6.42
C GLU A 74 -3.98 21.78 5.58
N LYS A 75 -3.54 20.58 5.94
CA LYS A 75 -2.50 19.83 5.19
C LYS A 75 -3.06 19.23 3.90
N ILE A 76 -4.32 18.82 3.89
CA ILE A 76 -5.02 18.39 2.68
C ILE A 76 -5.14 19.59 1.72
N VAL A 77 -5.57 20.73 2.23
CA VAL A 77 -5.70 21.98 1.44
C VAL A 77 -4.33 22.44 0.91
N GLU A 78 -3.28 22.37 1.75
CA GLU A 78 -1.91 22.70 1.36
C GLU A 78 -1.44 21.81 0.19
N TYR A 79 -1.63 20.49 0.29
CA TYR A 79 -1.28 19.55 -0.78
C TYR A 79 -2.03 19.88 -2.07
N MET A 80 -3.35 20.10 -1.99
CA MET A 80 -4.15 20.41 -3.16
C MET A 80 -3.75 21.74 -3.81
N LYS A 81 -3.40 22.76 -3.04
CA LYS A 81 -2.87 24.04 -3.57
C LYS A 81 -1.54 23.83 -4.31
N LEU A 82 -0.65 22.99 -3.78
CA LEU A 82 0.67 22.75 -4.38
C LEU A 82 0.60 21.94 -5.67
N PHE A 83 -0.31 20.96 -5.74
CA PHE A 83 -0.29 19.94 -6.81
C PHE A 83 -1.53 19.93 -7.70
N SER A 84 -2.53 20.82 -7.50
CA SER A 84 -3.76 20.83 -8.29
C SER A 84 -3.54 20.99 -9.80
N ALA A 85 -2.53 21.73 -10.22
CA ALA A 85 -2.21 21.89 -11.64
C ALA A 85 -1.68 20.57 -12.24
N ASP A 86 -0.79 19.89 -11.51
CA ASP A 86 -0.26 18.58 -11.95
C ASP A 86 -1.34 17.51 -11.95
N ILE A 87 -2.18 17.45 -10.90
CA ILE A 87 -3.31 16.53 -10.78
C ILE A 87 -4.25 16.65 -12.00
N ARG A 88 -4.59 17.89 -12.39
CA ARG A 88 -5.43 18.12 -13.58
C ARG A 88 -4.72 17.77 -14.88
N ARG A 89 -3.44 18.14 -15.01
CA ARG A 89 -2.65 17.91 -16.23
C ARG A 89 -2.51 16.42 -16.57
N ILE A 90 -2.38 15.55 -15.54
CA ILE A 90 -2.21 14.11 -15.73
C ILE A 90 -3.52 13.33 -15.53
N GLU A 91 -4.64 14.03 -15.29
CA GLU A 91 -5.95 13.41 -15.03
C GLU A 91 -5.90 12.34 -13.92
N SER A 92 -5.20 12.67 -12.83
CA SER A 92 -4.99 11.74 -11.72
C SER A 92 -6.30 11.29 -11.09
N THR A 93 -6.43 10.00 -10.86
CA THR A 93 -7.56 9.43 -10.14
C THR A 93 -7.55 9.85 -8.66
N PHE A 94 -8.70 9.71 -8.00
CA PHE A 94 -8.81 9.96 -6.57
C PHE A 94 -7.79 9.13 -5.77
N PHE A 95 -7.62 7.85 -6.15
CA PHE A 95 -6.76 6.94 -5.40
C PHE A 95 -5.28 7.28 -5.58
N GLU A 96 -4.85 7.60 -6.80
CA GLU A 96 -3.50 8.08 -7.10
C GLU A 96 -3.20 9.38 -6.35
N THR A 97 -4.13 10.35 -6.37
CA THR A 97 -3.99 11.62 -5.66
C THR A 97 -3.84 11.41 -4.15
N THR A 98 -4.62 10.50 -3.56
CA THR A 98 -4.59 10.29 -2.11
C THR A 98 -3.36 9.50 -1.65
N SER A 99 -2.89 8.53 -2.42
CA SER A 99 -1.64 7.81 -2.12
C SER A 99 -0.42 8.72 -2.22
N ALA A 100 -0.35 9.57 -3.25
CA ALA A 100 0.72 10.58 -3.38
C ALA A 100 0.69 11.62 -2.24
N MET A 101 -0.51 12.05 -1.81
CA MET A 101 -0.68 12.93 -0.65
C MET A 101 -0.15 12.26 0.63
N ALA A 102 -0.40 10.96 0.81
CA ALA A 102 0.11 10.22 1.95
C ALA A 102 1.66 10.22 1.97
N PHE A 103 2.30 9.91 0.85
CA PHE A 103 3.77 9.90 0.75
C PHE A 103 4.36 11.30 1.00
N TRP A 104 3.78 12.34 0.42
CA TRP A 104 4.15 13.73 0.68
C TRP A 104 4.05 14.08 2.17
N TYR A 105 2.94 13.74 2.82
CA TYR A 105 2.73 14.02 4.23
C TYR A 105 3.70 13.26 5.13
N PHE A 106 3.96 11.98 4.85
CA PHE A 106 4.89 11.16 5.61
C PHE A 106 6.32 11.71 5.53
N LYS A 107 6.75 12.17 4.36
CA LYS A 107 8.03 12.86 4.21
C LYS A 107 8.09 14.15 5.03
N GLN A 108 7.07 15.02 4.92
CA GLN A 108 7.01 16.26 5.73
C GLN A 108 7.09 15.96 7.23
N LYS A 109 6.42 14.91 7.67
CA LYS A 109 6.41 14.51 9.08
C LYS A 109 7.66 13.73 9.49
N LYS A 110 8.54 13.40 8.55
CA LYS A 110 9.77 12.62 8.80
C LYS A 110 9.45 11.33 9.56
N VAL A 111 8.55 10.51 9.02
CA VAL A 111 8.23 9.21 9.62
C VAL A 111 9.42 8.24 9.41
N ASP A 112 9.66 7.37 10.38
CA ASP A 112 10.71 6.36 10.32
C ASP A 112 10.32 5.18 9.41
N VAL A 113 9.01 4.85 9.41
CA VAL A 113 8.41 3.79 8.62
C VAL A 113 6.97 4.14 8.28
N ALA A 114 6.54 3.75 7.08
CA ALA A 114 5.16 3.91 6.65
C ALA A 114 4.52 2.54 6.34
N VAL A 115 3.38 2.28 6.94
CA VAL A 115 2.53 1.11 6.71
C VAL A 115 1.51 1.50 5.64
N ILE A 116 1.51 0.82 4.51
CA ILE A 116 0.73 1.16 3.32
C ILE A 116 -0.20 -0.01 2.98
N GLU A 117 -1.49 0.24 3.03
CA GLU A 117 -2.53 -0.68 2.60
C GLU A 117 -2.86 -0.44 1.12
N THR A 118 -2.89 -1.51 0.29
CA THR A 118 -3.42 -1.42 -1.08
C THR A 118 -4.92 -1.13 -1.06
N GLY A 119 -5.39 -0.34 -2.02
CA GLY A 119 -6.82 -0.10 -2.18
C GLY A 119 -7.53 -1.26 -2.85
N LEU A 120 -7.04 -1.66 -4.01
CA LEU A 120 -7.61 -2.75 -4.80
C LEU A 120 -6.51 -3.56 -5.48
N GLY A 121 -6.62 -4.89 -5.38
CA GLY A 121 -5.63 -5.77 -6.00
C GLY A 121 -4.26 -5.68 -5.34
N GLY A 122 -3.28 -5.24 -6.08
CA GLY A 122 -1.88 -5.04 -5.66
C GLY A 122 -1.01 -4.60 -6.84
N ARG A 123 -0.90 -5.42 -7.88
CA ARG A 123 -0.01 -5.20 -9.04
C ARG A 123 -0.21 -3.83 -9.71
N LEU A 124 -1.45 -3.42 -9.93
CA LEU A 124 -1.83 -2.15 -10.57
C LEU A 124 -2.31 -1.09 -9.56
N ASP A 125 -2.19 -1.36 -8.25
CA ASP A 125 -2.57 -0.39 -7.23
C ASP A 125 -1.63 0.83 -7.26
N SER A 126 -2.17 2.03 -7.05
CA SER A 126 -1.39 3.27 -7.04
C SER A 126 -0.30 3.29 -5.96
N THR A 127 -0.45 2.48 -4.92
CA THR A 127 0.57 2.33 -3.86
C THR A 127 1.75 1.47 -4.30
N ASN A 128 1.63 0.69 -5.40
CA ASN A 128 2.65 -0.29 -5.81
C ASN A 128 3.89 0.33 -6.48
N VAL A 129 4.02 1.64 -6.43
CA VAL A 129 5.23 2.38 -6.83
C VAL A 129 6.36 2.31 -5.78
N ILE A 130 6.06 1.82 -4.58
CA ILE A 130 7.01 1.74 -3.47
C ILE A 130 7.85 0.46 -3.52
N GLU A 131 9.05 0.53 -2.93
CA GLU A 131 9.91 -0.62 -2.67
C GLU A 131 9.85 -0.95 -1.17
N PRO A 132 9.01 -1.91 -0.77
CA PRO A 132 8.82 -2.19 0.64
C PRO A 132 10.01 -2.96 1.24
N LYS A 133 10.24 -2.76 2.53
CA LYS A 133 11.16 -3.59 3.31
C LYS A 133 10.55 -4.93 3.70
N ILE A 134 9.22 -4.98 3.76
CA ILE A 134 8.44 -6.19 4.02
C ILE A 134 7.12 -6.06 3.25
N ALA A 135 6.73 -7.12 2.55
CA ALA A 135 5.38 -7.28 2.02
C ALA A 135 4.55 -8.19 2.94
N VAL A 136 3.31 -7.82 3.19
CA VAL A 136 2.39 -8.58 4.04
C VAL A 136 1.16 -8.95 3.23
N ILE A 137 0.83 -10.24 3.20
CA ILE A 137 -0.36 -10.76 2.51
C ILE A 137 -1.35 -11.28 3.56
N THR A 138 -2.45 -10.56 3.75
CA THR A 138 -3.56 -11.01 4.60
C THR A 138 -4.43 -12.03 3.85
N PRO A 139 -5.43 -12.68 4.48
CA PRO A 139 -6.22 -13.71 3.79
C PRO A 139 -6.79 -13.24 2.46
N ILE A 140 -6.61 -14.07 1.44
CA ILE A 140 -7.15 -13.87 0.09
C ILE A 140 -8.36 -14.79 -0.10
N SER A 141 -9.48 -14.20 -0.47
CA SER A 141 -10.72 -14.90 -0.82
C SER A 141 -11.34 -14.28 -2.07
N MET A 142 -12.42 -14.87 -2.57
CA MET A 142 -13.18 -14.30 -3.68
C MET A 142 -13.71 -12.92 -3.29
N ASP A 143 -13.32 -11.91 -4.05
CA ASP A 143 -13.72 -10.51 -3.84
C ASP A 143 -13.49 -9.71 -5.12
N HIS A 144 -14.33 -8.70 -5.38
CA HIS A 144 -14.22 -7.85 -6.56
C HIS A 144 -14.05 -8.62 -7.87
N SER A 145 -14.79 -9.72 -8.05
CA SER A 145 -14.69 -10.62 -9.21
C SER A 145 -14.81 -9.91 -10.54
N ASP A 146 -15.62 -8.84 -10.61
CA ASP A 146 -15.85 -8.05 -11.82
C ASP A 146 -14.59 -7.30 -12.30
N LEU A 147 -13.64 -7.02 -11.39
CA LEU A 147 -12.41 -6.25 -11.68
C LEU A 147 -11.14 -7.10 -11.64
N LEU A 148 -11.08 -8.10 -10.76
CA LEU A 148 -9.88 -8.91 -10.52
C LEU A 148 -9.94 -10.31 -11.15
N GLY A 149 -11.07 -10.64 -11.80
CA GLY A 149 -11.31 -11.95 -12.40
C GLY A 149 -12.08 -12.91 -11.50
N ASN A 150 -12.76 -13.86 -12.13
CA ASN A 150 -13.67 -14.82 -11.47
C ASN A 150 -12.95 -16.04 -10.88
N GLU A 151 -11.62 -16.04 -10.84
CA GLU A 151 -10.84 -17.13 -10.28
C GLU A 151 -9.97 -16.65 -9.13
N LEU A 152 -9.98 -17.38 -8.03
CA LEU A 152 -9.17 -17.10 -6.84
C LEU A 152 -7.67 -16.95 -7.17
N LYS A 153 -7.16 -17.73 -8.13
CA LYS A 153 -5.78 -17.62 -8.61
C LYS A 153 -5.48 -16.28 -9.28
N SER A 154 -6.43 -15.72 -10.03
CA SER A 154 -6.26 -14.40 -10.67
C SER A 154 -6.20 -13.29 -9.63
N ILE A 155 -7.11 -13.32 -8.65
CA ILE A 155 -7.10 -12.41 -7.51
C ILE A 155 -5.77 -12.51 -6.74
N ALA A 156 -5.30 -13.74 -6.51
CA ALA A 156 -4.01 -13.98 -5.84
C ALA A 156 -2.83 -13.39 -6.62
N ARG A 157 -2.80 -13.53 -7.96
CA ARG A 157 -1.75 -12.94 -8.81
C ARG A 157 -1.72 -11.42 -8.73
N GLU A 158 -2.89 -10.78 -8.77
CA GLU A 158 -2.98 -9.31 -8.62
C GLU A 158 -2.44 -8.86 -7.25
N LYS A 159 -2.81 -9.56 -6.17
CA LYS A 159 -2.34 -9.21 -4.82
C LYS A 159 -0.86 -9.53 -4.62
N ALA A 160 -0.37 -10.64 -5.20
CA ALA A 160 1.04 -11.00 -5.19
C ALA A 160 1.94 -9.97 -5.91
N GLY A 161 1.37 -9.08 -6.72
CA GLY A 161 2.10 -8.02 -7.40
C GLY A 161 2.79 -6.99 -6.50
N ILE A 162 2.53 -7.01 -5.18
CA ILE A 162 3.28 -6.20 -4.21
C ILE A 162 4.60 -6.85 -3.77
N ILE A 163 4.83 -8.12 -4.12
CA ILE A 163 6.08 -8.84 -3.86
C ILE A 163 7.12 -8.30 -4.84
N LYS A 164 8.23 -7.78 -4.32
CA LYS A 164 9.31 -7.20 -5.09
C LYS A 164 10.59 -7.99 -4.91
N GLU A 165 11.55 -7.78 -5.80
CA GLU A 165 12.85 -8.45 -5.77
C GLU A 165 13.45 -8.41 -4.35
N LYS A 166 13.84 -9.57 -3.85
CA LYS A 166 14.50 -9.79 -2.54
C LYS A 166 13.76 -9.21 -1.33
N THR A 167 12.48 -8.88 -1.49
CA THR A 167 11.67 -8.34 -0.40
C THR A 167 11.08 -9.47 0.43
N PRO A 168 11.34 -9.55 1.76
CA PRO A 168 10.70 -10.53 2.62
C PRO A 168 9.18 -10.42 2.60
N VAL A 169 8.51 -11.57 2.52
CA VAL A 169 7.05 -11.69 2.47
C VAL A 169 6.55 -12.47 3.67
N ILE A 170 5.57 -11.92 4.37
CA ILE A 170 4.84 -12.60 5.43
C ILE A 170 3.40 -12.76 4.96
N SER A 171 2.91 -14.00 4.90
CA SER A 171 1.53 -14.30 4.53
C SER A 171 0.80 -14.96 5.69
N SER A 172 -0.46 -14.58 5.90
CA SER A 172 -1.36 -15.39 6.72
C SER A 172 -1.54 -16.78 6.10
N HIS A 173 -2.23 -17.67 6.83
CA HIS A 173 -2.71 -18.92 6.25
C HIS A 173 -3.52 -18.65 4.98
N GLN A 174 -3.33 -19.46 3.95
CA GLN A 174 -3.98 -19.34 2.64
C GLN A 174 -4.47 -20.70 2.14
N GLU A 175 -5.50 -20.71 1.31
CA GLU A 175 -5.89 -21.90 0.57
C GLU A 175 -4.76 -22.33 -0.37
N ASN A 176 -4.67 -23.64 -0.66
CA ASN A 176 -3.59 -24.20 -1.47
C ASN A 176 -3.44 -23.53 -2.85
N ALA A 177 -4.56 -23.15 -3.48
CA ALA A 177 -4.55 -22.48 -4.78
C ALA A 177 -3.85 -21.11 -4.71
N VAL A 178 -4.07 -20.34 -3.63
CA VAL A 178 -3.44 -19.05 -3.35
C VAL A 178 -1.98 -19.26 -2.94
N LYS A 179 -1.73 -20.20 -2.03
CA LYS A 179 -0.38 -20.53 -1.55
C LYS A 179 0.59 -20.80 -2.70
N ASN A 180 0.14 -21.60 -3.69
CA ASN A 180 0.97 -21.92 -4.86
C ASN A 180 1.31 -20.68 -5.69
N VAL A 181 0.38 -19.74 -5.85
CA VAL A 181 0.62 -18.47 -6.56
C VAL A 181 1.65 -17.61 -5.81
N LEU A 182 1.52 -17.51 -4.49
CA LEU A 182 2.46 -16.72 -3.67
C LEU A 182 3.86 -17.33 -3.67
N VAL A 183 3.96 -18.65 -3.58
CA VAL A 183 5.26 -19.38 -3.65
C VAL A 183 5.93 -19.15 -5.00
N GLN A 184 5.16 -19.30 -6.10
CA GLN A 184 5.69 -19.04 -7.43
C GLN A 184 6.20 -17.60 -7.57
N LYS A 185 5.39 -16.62 -7.18
CA LYS A 185 5.77 -15.20 -7.28
C LYS A 185 6.98 -14.86 -6.41
N ALA A 186 7.06 -15.40 -5.20
CA ALA A 186 8.21 -15.19 -4.33
C ALA A 186 9.51 -15.78 -4.94
N ALA A 187 9.41 -16.95 -5.56
CA ALA A 187 10.55 -17.55 -6.26
C ALA A 187 10.99 -16.72 -7.48
N GLU A 188 10.05 -16.18 -8.26
CA GLU A 188 10.34 -15.29 -9.40
C GLU A 188 11.09 -14.02 -8.97
N GLU A 189 10.82 -13.51 -7.76
CA GLU A 189 11.41 -12.27 -7.22
C GLU A 189 12.62 -12.54 -6.29
N ASP A 190 13.11 -13.78 -6.18
CA ASP A 190 14.16 -14.16 -5.20
C ASP A 190 13.82 -13.66 -3.77
N ALA A 191 12.55 -13.69 -3.43
CA ALA A 191 11.99 -13.19 -2.17
C ALA A 191 11.77 -14.34 -1.18
N SER A 192 12.14 -14.14 0.09
CA SER A 192 11.78 -15.08 1.14
C SER A 192 10.29 -14.99 1.46
N LEU A 193 9.62 -16.13 1.60
CA LEU A 193 8.18 -16.19 1.93
C LEU A 193 7.98 -17.06 3.17
N MET A 194 7.31 -16.48 4.15
CA MET A 194 6.90 -17.15 5.39
C MET A 194 5.38 -17.13 5.50
N PHE A 195 4.78 -18.30 5.73
CA PHE A 195 3.38 -18.40 6.13
C PHE A 195 3.28 -18.45 7.64
N VAL A 196 2.38 -17.63 8.19
CA VAL A 196 2.05 -17.67 9.62
C VAL A 196 0.94 -18.72 9.77
N ASP A 197 1.24 -19.80 10.47
CA ASP A 197 0.25 -20.81 10.82
C ASP A 197 -0.69 -20.26 11.89
N SER A 198 -1.98 -20.56 11.76
CA SER A 198 -3.05 -20.17 12.70
C SER A 198 -3.06 -21.07 13.93
#